data_b2a4c49ff7ee8c270a0686f6fb594959
#
_entry.id   b2a4c49ff7ee8c270a0686f6fb594959
#
_cell.length_a   1.000
_cell.length_b   1.000
_cell.length_c   1.000
_cell.angle_alpha   90.00
_cell.angle_beta   90.00
_cell.angle_gamma   90.00
#
_symmetry.space_group_name_H-M   'P 1'
#
loop_
_entity.id
_entity.type
_entity.pdbx_description
1 polymer ?
#
loop_
_entity_poly.entity_id
_entity_poly.type
_entity_poly.pdbx_seq_one_letter_code
_entity_poly.pdbx_strand_id
1 'polypeptide(L)'
;MSIKKNFFYSSILTTSNYIFPLITYPYVSRVLGVSNIGLYNFADSIINYFSLFSMLGISIIGIREIAATQNDAKKCNQTFSSLFFMNILFTSIALIFLIGAIYTIPELQRNEKLMHIGILKLISNTLLIDWFYKGLEKFRYITNITLIIKILYVISVFIFIKEPDDYIMYYLLCTLMITINAIANGIYALKYVRISLKEINIKKYIKTNIVLGMHALLTSMYSSFNIAYLGFITNSTEVGYYTTGTKLFTIIIAIYTAFTGVLQPRMSILLAENKKEEFISLIHKSITILLTMSIPIIIFSCILTSDIIYIISGSGYEGATVPTQIIMPLIFIIGYEQILVIQVLTPLKKDKAILINSIIGAITGIGLNIAIVKELLSIGSAIVWLSSELIVLISAQYFVTQYTEISFPFKQVIKEILIYIPLAALLLTINIYRPTYNPYLTLLLTSSITLLYIVLVKKRFITFIIKKQL
;
A
#
# COMPACT_ATOMS: atom_id res chain seq x y z
N MET A 1 -3.99 -24.87 -13.80
CA MET A 1 -5.29 -24.43 -13.24
C MET A 1 -5.98 -23.51 -14.22
N SER A 2 -7.33 -23.38 -14.18
CA SER A 2 -8.04 -22.38 -15.00
C SER A 2 -7.67 -20.97 -14.57
N ILE A 3 -7.43 -20.04 -15.52
CA ILE A 3 -7.13 -18.62 -15.28
C ILE A 3 -8.13 -17.98 -14.29
N LYS A 4 -9.43 -18.34 -14.41
CA LYS A 4 -10.47 -17.88 -13.48
C LYS A 4 -10.22 -18.29 -12.02
N LYS A 5 -9.72 -19.51 -11.79
CA LYS A 5 -9.39 -19.99 -10.43
C LYS A 5 -8.16 -19.26 -9.86
N ASN A 6 -7.13 -19.05 -10.67
CA ASN A 6 -5.94 -18.29 -10.26
C ASN A 6 -6.30 -16.85 -9.91
N PHE A 7 -7.13 -16.21 -10.71
CA PHE A 7 -7.64 -14.86 -10.44
C PHE A 7 -8.42 -14.81 -9.11
N PHE A 8 -9.33 -15.76 -8.88
CA PHE A 8 -10.10 -15.83 -7.63
C PHE A 8 -9.20 -15.95 -6.39
N TYR A 9 -8.23 -16.87 -6.39
CA TYR A 9 -7.28 -17.02 -5.28
C TYR A 9 -6.39 -15.79 -5.10
N SER A 10 -5.90 -15.21 -6.18
CA SER A 10 -5.10 -13.98 -6.12
C SER A 10 -5.89 -12.82 -5.53
N SER A 11 -7.17 -12.68 -5.90
CA SER A 11 -8.05 -11.64 -5.35
C SER A 11 -8.29 -11.84 -3.85
N ILE A 12 -8.56 -13.06 -3.40
CA ILE A 12 -8.70 -13.37 -1.96
C ILE A 12 -7.40 -13.03 -1.21
N LEU A 13 -6.25 -13.42 -1.74
CA LEU A 13 -4.95 -13.15 -1.12
C LEU A 13 -4.73 -11.63 -0.97
N THR A 14 -4.98 -10.87 -2.04
CA THR A 14 -4.83 -9.41 -2.04
C THR A 14 -5.82 -8.75 -1.06
N THR A 15 -7.10 -9.12 -1.12
CA THR A 15 -8.13 -8.58 -0.22
C THR A 15 -7.83 -8.88 1.25
N SER A 16 -7.27 -10.05 1.54
CA SER A 16 -6.87 -10.42 2.90
C SER A 16 -5.83 -9.47 3.50
N ASN A 17 -4.96 -8.84 2.70
CA ASN A 17 -3.97 -7.89 3.19
C ASN A 17 -4.60 -6.62 3.80
N TYR A 18 -5.85 -6.34 3.48
CA TYR A 18 -6.59 -5.18 3.99
C TYR A 18 -7.61 -5.57 5.06
N ILE A 19 -8.27 -6.73 4.92
CA ILE A 19 -9.30 -7.18 5.89
C ILE A 19 -8.67 -7.50 7.25
N PHE A 20 -7.54 -8.21 7.30
CA PHE A 20 -6.95 -8.60 8.58
C PHE A 20 -6.46 -7.41 9.40
N PRO A 21 -5.75 -6.41 8.86
CA PRO A 21 -5.47 -5.17 9.57
C PRO A 21 -6.73 -4.40 10.00
N LEU A 22 -7.79 -4.39 9.17
CA LEU A 22 -9.06 -3.73 9.52
C LEU A 22 -9.69 -4.34 10.79
N ILE A 23 -9.54 -5.65 11.00
CA ILE A 23 -10.06 -6.34 12.19
C ILE A 23 -9.16 -6.10 13.40
N THR A 24 -7.83 -6.17 13.22
CA THR A 24 -6.89 -6.11 14.35
C THR A 24 -6.56 -4.70 14.78
N TYR A 25 -6.45 -3.75 13.86
CA TYR A 25 -5.99 -2.39 14.15
C TYR A 25 -6.87 -1.65 15.16
N PRO A 26 -8.22 -1.69 15.10
CA PRO A 26 -9.06 -1.03 16.10
C PRO A 26 -8.87 -1.57 17.52
N TYR A 27 -8.62 -2.84 17.66
CA TYR A 27 -8.32 -3.46 18.95
C TYR A 27 -6.95 -3.04 19.46
N VAL A 28 -5.93 -3.26 18.61
CA VAL A 28 -4.53 -3.02 18.97
C VAL A 28 -4.25 -1.56 19.27
N SER A 29 -4.81 -0.63 18.49
CA SER A 29 -4.62 0.81 18.71
C SER A 29 -5.19 1.27 20.06
N ARG A 30 -6.33 0.72 20.48
CA ARG A 30 -6.93 1.03 21.79
C ARG A 30 -6.16 0.45 22.96
N VAL A 31 -5.63 -0.77 22.81
CA VAL A 31 -4.89 -1.44 23.87
C VAL A 31 -3.50 -0.83 24.04
N LEU A 32 -2.76 -0.69 22.94
CA LEU A 32 -1.37 -0.22 22.99
C LEU A 32 -1.23 1.30 23.15
N GLY A 33 -2.22 2.06 22.68
CA GLY A 33 -2.17 3.53 22.67
C GLY A 33 -1.26 4.08 21.56
N VAL A 34 -1.38 5.38 21.32
CA VAL A 34 -0.78 6.06 20.16
C VAL A 34 0.75 6.02 20.15
N SER A 35 1.39 6.19 21.32
CA SER A 35 2.85 6.21 21.41
C SER A 35 3.48 4.86 21.07
N ASN A 36 2.93 3.77 21.62
CA ASN A 36 3.44 2.41 21.36
C ASN A 36 3.16 1.94 19.92
N ILE A 37 2.01 2.34 19.36
CA ILE A 37 1.73 2.18 17.92
C ILE A 37 2.77 2.95 17.08
N GLY A 38 3.13 4.16 17.50
CA GLY A 38 4.16 4.96 16.87
C GLY A 38 5.54 4.29 16.92
N LEU A 39 5.96 3.78 18.08
CA LEU A 39 7.22 3.03 18.25
C LEU A 39 7.27 1.81 17.32
N TYR A 40 6.20 1.01 17.32
CA TYR A 40 6.07 -0.12 16.40
C TYR A 40 6.21 0.30 14.94
N ASN A 41 5.45 1.32 14.49
CA ASN A 41 5.46 1.76 13.09
C ASN A 41 6.81 2.39 12.70
N PHE A 42 7.47 3.11 13.61
CA PHE A 42 8.84 3.61 13.38
C PHE A 42 9.80 2.46 13.13
N ALA A 43 9.87 1.49 14.06
CA ALA A 43 10.74 0.34 13.91
C ALA A 43 10.44 -0.44 12.62
N ASP A 44 9.16 -0.69 12.35
CA ASP A 44 8.72 -1.42 11.17
C ASP A 44 9.05 -0.68 9.86
N SER A 45 8.99 0.65 9.85
CA SER A 45 9.36 1.46 8.69
C SER A 45 10.84 1.33 8.35
N ILE A 46 11.73 1.34 9.33
CA ILE A 46 13.17 1.12 9.15
C ILE A 46 13.42 -0.26 8.54
N ILE A 47 12.86 -1.31 9.13
CA ILE A 47 13.02 -2.68 8.64
C ILE A 47 12.47 -2.84 7.22
N ASN A 48 11.37 -2.17 6.91
CA ASN A 48 10.80 -2.20 5.56
C ASN A 48 11.74 -1.57 4.51
N TYR A 49 12.52 -0.53 4.84
CA TYR A 49 13.56 0.00 3.94
C TYR A 49 14.66 -1.01 3.66
N PHE A 50 15.17 -1.65 4.69
CA PHE A 50 16.15 -2.72 4.52
C PHE A 50 15.57 -3.91 3.73
N SER A 51 14.30 -4.23 3.92
CA SER A 51 13.59 -5.26 3.15
C SER A 51 13.42 -4.87 1.68
N LEU A 52 13.09 -3.61 1.37
CA LEU A 52 13.04 -3.11 0.00
C LEU A 52 14.40 -3.22 -0.69
N PHE A 53 15.48 -2.84 0.00
CA PHE A 53 16.83 -2.99 -0.52
C PHE A 53 17.20 -4.47 -0.72
N SER A 54 16.85 -5.37 0.19
CA SER A 54 17.16 -6.80 0.09
C SER A 54 16.44 -7.48 -1.08
N MET A 55 15.21 -7.09 -1.35
CA MET A 55 14.38 -7.70 -2.41
C MET A 55 14.51 -7.00 -3.76
N LEU A 56 14.67 -5.67 -3.78
CA LEU A 56 14.68 -4.86 -5.01
C LEU A 56 13.61 -5.32 -6.02
N GLY A 57 14.01 -5.72 -7.22
CA GLY A 57 13.13 -6.18 -8.30
C GLY A 57 12.82 -7.68 -8.31
N ILE A 58 13.27 -8.46 -7.30
CA ILE A 58 13.16 -9.93 -7.30
C ILE A 58 11.71 -10.39 -7.46
N SER A 59 10.75 -9.72 -6.83
CA SER A 59 9.34 -10.08 -6.94
C SER A 59 8.83 -10.04 -8.38
N ILE A 60 9.29 -9.09 -9.19
CA ILE A 60 8.88 -8.94 -10.59
C ILE A 60 9.65 -9.90 -11.49
N ILE A 61 10.99 -9.93 -11.37
CA ILE A 61 11.85 -10.81 -12.16
C ILE A 61 11.53 -12.27 -11.88
N GLY A 62 11.35 -12.63 -10.61
CA GLY A 62 11.09 -14.00 -10.19
C GLY A 62 9.82 -14.55 -10.83
N ILE A 63 8.72 -13.81 -10.80
CA ILE A 63 7.49 -14.23 -11.46
C ILE A 63 7.72 -14.46 -12.95
N ARG A 64 8.38 -13.50 -13.64
CA ARG A 64 8.61 -13.57 -15.10
C ARG A 64 9.52 -14.73 -15.50
N GLU A 65 10.67 -14.86 -14.85
CA GLU A 65 11.68 -15.85 -15.23
C GLU A 65 11.26 -17.29 -14.85
N ILE A 66 10.57 -17.46 -13.71
CA ILE A 66 10.03 -18.77 -13.32
C ILE A 66 8.91 -19.19 -14.29
N ALA A 67 7.99 -18.27 -14.63
CA ALA A 67 6.95 -18.57 -15.61
C ALA A 67 7.54 -18.99 -16.97
N ALA A 68 8.63 -18.35 -17.42
CA ALA A 68 9.31 -18.70 -18.67
C ALA A 68 10.03 -20.05 -18.61
N THR A 69 10.44 -20.52 -17.42
CA THR A 69 11.25 -21.74 -17.25
C THR A 69 10.48 -22.91 -16.62
N GLN A 70 9.22 -22.75 -16.26
CA GLN A 70 8.45 -23.74 -15.48
C GLN A 70 8.33 -25.13 -16.14
N ASN A 71 8.43 -25.22 -17.48
CA ASN A 71 8.32 -26.48 -18.23
C ASN A 71 9.66 -27.23 -18.35
N ASP A 72 10.78 -26.61 -17.94
CA ASP A 72 12.12 -27.21 -17.94
C ASP A 72 12.66 -27.24 -16.51
N ALA A 73 12.61 -28.39 -15.89
CA ALA A 73 13.00 -28.54 -14.48
C ALA A 73 14.45 -28.10 -14.20
N LYS A 74 15.38 -28.33 -15.16
CA LYS A 74 16.77 -27.91 -14.98
C LYS A 74 16.91 -26.40 -15.00
N LYS A 75 16.30 -25.73 -15.99
CA LYS A 75 16.31 -24.27 -16.09
C LYS A 75 15.55 -23.63 -14.94
N CYS A 76 14.43 -24.21 -14.51
CA CYS A 76 13.68 -23.73 -13.35
C CYS A 76 14.51 -23.78 -12.06
N ASN A 77 15.23 -24.90 -11.81
CA ASN A 77 16.13 -25.02 -10.66
C ASN A 77 17.28 -23.99 -10.71
N GLN A 78 17.88 -23.79 -11.89
CA GLN A 78 18.94 -22.80 -12.09
C GLN A 78 18.45 -21.37 -11.86
N THR A 79 17.29 -21.03 -12.41
CA THR A 79 16.66 -19.71 -12.26
C THR A 79 16.29 -19.44 -10.80
N PHE A 80 15.63 -20.41 -10.15
CA PHE A 80 15.27 -20.30 -8.73
C PHE A 80 16.53 -20.12 -7.88
N SER A 81 17.53 -21.00 -8.02
CA SER A 81 18.77 -20.91 -7.24
C SER A 81 19.46 -19.56 -7.45
N SER A 82 19.58 -19.09 -8.68
CA SER A 82 20.23 -17.80 -8.98
C SER A 82 19.53 -16.61 -8.32
N LEU A 83 18.20 -16.54 -8.41
CA LEU A 83 17.40 -15.46 -7.81
C LEU A 83 17.38 -15.55 -6.27
N PHE A 84 17.28 -16.76 -5.73
CA PHE A 84 17.29 -16.98 -4.29
C PHE A 84 18.63 -16.62 -3.65
N PHE A 85 19.76 -17.03 -4.25
CA PHE A 85 21.08 -16.63 -3.77
C PHE A 85 21.36 -15.15 -3.98
N MET A 86 20.85 -14.54 -5.03
CA MET A 86 20.91 -13.09 -5.19
C MET A 86 20.15 -12.38 -4.05
N ASN A 87 18.98 -12.89 -3.66
CA ASN A 87 18.21 -12.34 -2.54
C ASN A 87 18.98 -12.51 -1.21
N ILE A 88 19.58 -13.69 -0.94
CA ILE A 88 20.43 -13.91 0.22
C ILE A 88 21.59 -12.91 0.25
N LEU A 89 22.28 -12.68 -0.87
CA LEU A 89 23.40 -11.73 -0.95
C LEU A 89 22.95 -10.31 -0.58
N PHE A 90 21.88 -9.79 -1.18
CA PHE A 90 21.38 -8.45 -0.87
C PHE A 90 20.86 -8.37 0.58
N THR A 91 20.23 -9.42 1.11
CA THR A 91 19.80 -9.48 2.51
C THR A 91 20.98 -9.49 3.47
N SER A 92 22.06 -10.23 3.17
CA SER A 92 23.27 -10.23 3.98
C SER A 92 23.91 -8.84 4.04
N ILE A 93 23.97 -8.14 2.90
CA ILE A 93 24.43 -6.74 2.84
C ILE A 93 23.50 -5.84 3.69
N ALA A 94 22.18 -5.96 3.51
CA ALA A 94 21.19 -5.21 4.28
C ALA A 94 21.33 -5.46 5.79
N LEU A 95 21.56 -6.71 6.21
CA LEU A 95 21.76 -7.10 7.62
C LEU A 95 23.01 -6.45 8.22
N ILE A 96 24.13 -6.46 7.50
CA ILE A 96 25.37 -5.82 7.97
C ILE A 96 25.14 -4.33 8.23
N PHE A 97 24.49 -3.64 7.28
CA PHE A 97 24.18 -2.22 7.44
C PHE A 97 23.14 -1.97 8.55
N LEU A 98 22.10 -2.81 8.66
CA LEU A 98 21.10 -2.70 9.73
C LEU A 98 21.74 -2.88 11.10
N ILE A 99 22.57 -3.92 11.29
CA ILE A 99 23.28 -4.17 12.54
C ILE A 99 24.19 -3.00 12.86
N GLY A 100 24.99 -2.53 11.89
CA GLY A 100 25.80 -1.33 12.07
C GLY A 100 24.97 -0.10 12.48
N ALA A 101 23.84 0.13 11.85
CA ALA A 101 22.93 1.23 12.17
C ALA A 101 22.37 1.11 13.60
N ILE A 102 21.96 -0.09 14.05
CA ILE A 102 21.45 -0.31 15.40
C ILE A 102 22.48 0.10 16.46
N TYR A 103 23.75 -0.20 16.26
CA TYR A 103 24.79 0.11 17.24
C TYR A 103 25.38 1.52 17.12
N THR A 104 25.11 2.26 16.03
CA THR A 104 25.68 3.60 15.82
C THR A 104 24.64 4.72 15.94
N ILE A 105 23.35 4.45 15.73
CA ILE A 105 22.28 5.46 15.73
C ILE A 105 21.53 5.41 17.08
N PRO A 106 21.56 6.49 17.90
CA PRO A 106 20.96 6.47 19.24
C PRO A 106 19.46 6.13 19.27
N GLU A 107 18.69 6.59 18.28
CA GLU A 107 17.25 6.34 18.17
C GLU A 107 16.95 4.84 17.96
N LEU A 108 17.80 4.14 17.23
CA LEU A 108 17.68 2.70 17.01
C LEU A 108 18.13 1.90 18.23
N GLN A 109 19.17 2.36 18.93
CA GLN A 109 19.63 1.76 20.20
C GLN A 109 18.53 1.82 21.26
N ARG A 110 17.83 2.96 21.40
CA ARG A 110 16.71 3.09 22.35
C ARG A 110 15.59 2.08 22.09
N ASN A 111 15.45 1.63 20.84
CA ASN A 111 14.44 0.68 20.39
C ASN A 111 15.05 -0.71 20.07
N GLU A 112 16.15 -1.07 20.69
CA GLU A 112 16.95 -2.26 20.41
C GLU A 112 16.11 -3.56 20.34
N LYS A 113 15.19 -3.75 21.28
CA LYS A 113 14.30 -4.93 21.30
C LYS A 113 13.46 -5.05 20.03
N LEU A 114 12.88 -3.93 19.56
CA LEU A 114 12.12 -3.90 18.31
C LEU A 114 13.04 -4.14 17.12
N MET A 115 14.24 -3.56 17.12
CA MET A 115 15.20 -3.75 16.02
C MET A 115 15.65 -5.22 15.90
N HIS A 116 15.89 -5.93 17.00
CA HIS A 116 16.22 -7.35 16.98
C HIS A 116 15.08 -8.22 16.42
N ILE A 117 13.83 -7.92 16.79
CA ILE A 117 12.66 -8.57 16.16
C ILE A 117 12.61 -8.24 14.66
N GLY A 118 12.95 -6.99 14.30
CA GLY A 118 13.05 -6.55 12.91
C GLY A 118 14.11 -7.30 12.09
N ILE A 119 15.24 -7.66 12.69
CA ILE A 119 16.24 -8.53 12.04
C ILE A 119 15.61 -9.86 11.64
N LEU A 120 14.85 -10.49 12.55
CA LEU A 120 14.14 -11.73 12.23
C LEU A 120 13.14 -11.52 11.07
N LYS A 121 12.42 -10.38 11.05
CA LYS A 121 11.52 -10.02 9.94
C LYS A 121 12.26 -9.90 8.62
N LEU A 122 13.41 -9.21 8.60
CA LEU A 122 14.23 -9.04 7.39
C LEU A 122 14.73 -10.37 6.83
N ILE A 123 15.22 -11.27 7.68
CA ILE A 123 15.64 -12.62 7.30
C ILE A 123 14.44 -13.41 6.75
N SER A 124 13.31 -13.35 7.43
CA SER A 124 12.09 -14.06 7.02
C SER A 124 11.58 -13.62 5.65
N ASN A 125 11.65 -12.32 5.34
CA ASN A 125 11.27 -11.80 4.02
C ASN A 125 12.09 -12.41 2.88
N THR A 126 13.36 -12.77 3.11
CA THR A 126 14.20 -13.45 2.12
C THR A 126 13.67 -14.85 1.78
N LEU A 127 13.13 -15.53 2.77
CA LEU A 127 12.56 -16.88 2.62
C LEU A 127 11.09 -16.84 2.16
N LEU A 128 10.45 -15.68 2.15
CA LEU A 128 9.08 -15.50 1.67
C LEU A 128 9.07 -15.45 0.14
N ILE A 129 9.18 -16.62 -0.49
CA ILE A 129 9.35 -16.80 -1.93
C ILE A 129 8.04 -16.83 -2.70
N ASP A 130 7.10 -15.93 -2.40
CA ASP A 130 5.79 -15.84 -3.07
C ASP A 130 5.89 -15.68 -4.58
N TRP A 131 6.93 -14.98 -5.06
CA TRP A 131 7.21 -14.79 -6.47
C TRP A 131 7.40 -16.12 -7.22
N PHE A 132 7.97 -17.12 -6.57
CA PHE A 132 8.16 -18.46 -7.14
C PHE A 132 6.83 -19.14 -7.39
N TYR A 133 5.94 -19.15 -6.42
CA TYR A 133 4.62 -19.77 -6.57
C TYR A 133 3.71 -19.03 -7.54
N LYS A 134 3.82 -17.69 -7.58
CA LYS A 134 3.11 -16.87 -8.58
C LYS A 134 3.60 -17.19 -9.99
N GLY A 135 4.91 -17.37 -10.17
CA GLY A 135 5.51 -17.79 -11.43
C GLY A 135 5.09 -19.20 -11.87
N LEU A 136 4.90 -20.14 -10.93
CA LEU A 136 4.36 -21.49 -11.17
C LEU A 136 2.82 -21.54 -11.22
N GLU A 137 2.12 -20.42 -11.11
CA GLU A 137 0.66 -20.33 -11.03
C GLU A 137 0.03 -21.15 -9.89
N LYS A 138 0.77 -21.35 -8.79
CA LYS A 138 0.29 -22.09 -7.60
C LYS A 138 -0.46 -21.21 -6.60
N PHE A 139 -1.32 -20.33 -7.07
CA PHE A 139 -2.07 -19.36 -6.25
C PHE A 139 -2.89 -20.01 -5.13
N ARG A 140 -3.50 -21.15 -5.38
CA ARG A 140 -4.27 -21.89 -4.34
C ARG A 140 -3.43 -22.18 -3.10
N TYR A 141 -2.18 -22.61 -3.28
CA TYR A 141 -1.30 -22.94 -2.16
C TYR A 141 -1.00 -21.71 -1.33
N ILE A 142 -0.43 -20.65 -1.97
CA ILE A 142 -0.02 -19.44 -1.25
C ILE A 142 -1.20 -18.75 -0.57
N THR A 143 -2.38 -18.75 -1.20
CA THR A 143 -3.58 -18.16 -0.60
C THR A 143 -4.01 -18.92 0.64
N ASN A 144 -4.14 -20.25 0.56
CA ASN A 144 -4.62 -21.05 1.68
C ASN A 144 -3.68 -20.97 2.88
N ILE A 145 -2.36 -21.14 2.65
CA ILE A 145 -1.38 -21.10 3.76
C ILE A 145 -1.34 -19.71 4.40
N THR A 146 -1.32 -18.65 3.59
CA THR A 146 -1.31 -17.28 4.10
C THR A 146 -2.58 -16.96 4.89
N LEU A 147 -3.76 -17.40 4.43
CA LEU A 147 -5.02 -17.19 5.15
C LEU A 147 -5.04 -17.91 6.51
N ILE A 148 -4.59 -19.16 6.55
CA ILE A 148 -4.53 -19.93 7.81
C ILE A 148 -3.63 -19.21 8.80
N ILE A 149 -2.43 -18.79 8.38
CA ILE A 149 -1.47 -18.10 9.24
C ILE A 149 -2.01 -16.76 9.71
N LYS A 150 -2.71 -16.01 8.84
CA LYS A 150 -3.35 -14.74 9.22
C LYS A 150 -4.48 -14.92 10.24
N ILE A 151 -5.27 -15.98 10.10
CA ILE A 151 -6.31 -16.30 11.10
C ILE A 151 -5.66 -16.60 12.45
N LEU A 152 -4.63 -17.44 12.47
CA LEU A 152 -3.87 -17.72 13.70
C LEU A 152 -3.25 -16.45 14.30
N TYR A 153 -2.70 -15.57 13.47
CA TYR A 153 -2.19 -14.26 13.90
C TYR A 153 -3.28 -13.42 14.58
N VAL A 154 -4.46 -13.29 13.95
CA VAL A 154 -5.57 -12.53 14.54
C VAL A 154 -5.97 -13.09 15.89
N ILE A 155 -6.14 -14.43 16.00
CA ILE A 155 -6.44 -15.09 17.25
C ILE A 155 -5.35 -14.80 18.30
N SER A 156 -4.07 -14.90 17.92
CA SER A 156 -2.95 -14.61 18.81
C SER A 156 -2.94 -13.17 19.30
N VAL A 157 -3.25 -12.20 18.44
CA VAL A 157 -3.35 -10.79 18.82
C VAL A 157 -4.41 -10.62 19.92
N PHE A 158 -5.60 -11.19 19.77
CA PHE A 158 -6.66 -11.08 20.79
C PHE A 158 -6.34 -11.82 22.11
N ILE A 159 -5.48 -12.84 22.07
CA ILE A 159 -5.07 -13.59 23.27
C ILE A 159 -3.95 -12.87 24.02
N PHE A 160 -2.91 -12.43 23.31
CA PHE A 160 -1.64 -12.00 23.92
C PHE A 160 -1.53 -10.49 24.11
N ILE A 161 -2.29 -9.66 23.37
CA ILE A 161 -2.21 -8.21 23.46
C ILE A 161 -3.31 -7.72 24.39
N LYS A 162 -2.96 -7.33 25.62
CA LYS A 162 -3.92 -6.92 26.68
C LYS A 162 -3.57 -5.59 27.30
N GLU A 163 -2.29 -5.22 27.32
CA GLU A 163 -1.75 -4.07 28.01
C GLU A 163 -0.93 -3.18 27.05
N PRO A 164 -0.74 -1.88 27.38
CA PRO A 164 0.06 -0.99 26.54
C PRO A 164 1.49 -1.49 26.30
N ASP A 165 2.11 -2.16 27.26
CA ASP A 165 3.48 -2.66 27.17
C ASP A 165 3.63 -3.88 26.26
N ASP A 166 2.53 -4.45 25.79
CA ASP A 166 2.54 -5.59 24.84
C ASP A 166 2.92 -5.20 23.40
N TYR A 167 3.34 -3.95 23.15
CA TYR A 167 3.73 -3.49 21.81
C TYR A 167 4.92 -4.29 21.22
N ILE A 168 5.83 -4.76 22.08
CA ILE A 168 6.96 -5.64 21.67
C ILE A 168 6.41 -7.00 21.24
N MET A 169 5.48 -7.57 22.04
CA MET A 169 4.80 -8.82 21.70
C MET A 169 3.99 -8.69 20.42
N TYR A 170 3.31 -7.55 20.22
CA TYR A 170 2.58 -7.27 18.97
C TYR A 170 3.51 -7.31 17.76
N TYR A 171 4.68 -6.64 17.84
CA TYR A 171 5.65 -6.67 16.75
C TYR A 171 6.22 -8.08 16.51
N LEU A 172 6.44 -8.83 17.58
CA LEU A 172 6.85 -10.23 17.49
C LEU A 172 5.80 -11.09 16.77
N LEU A 173 4.52 -10.96 17.11
CA LEU A 173 3.43 -11.67 16.44
C LEU A 173 3.33 -11.33 14.95
N CYS A 174 3.46 -10.05 14.59
CA CYS A 174 3.53 -9.62 13.18
C CYS A 174 4.71 -10.27 12.45
N THR A 175 5.86 -10.33 13.09
CA THR A 175 7.08 -10.94 12.55
C THR A 175 6.95 -12.46 12.44
N LEU A 176 6.42 -13.13 13.45
CA LEU A 176 6.19 -14.58 13.45
C LEU A 176 5.19 -15.00 12.36
N MET A 177 4.17 -14.20 12.08
CA MET A 177 3.26 -14.45 10.94
C MET A 177 4.05 -14.55 9.63
N ILE A 178 4.99 -13.63 9.40
CA ILE A 178 5.85 -13.63 8.20
C ILE A 178 6.82 -14.82 8.24
N THR A 179 7.43 -15.08 9.39
CA THR A 179 8.42 -16.16 9.58
C THR A 179 7.79 -17.53 9.33
N ILE A 180 6.64 -17.82 9.90
CA ILE A 180 5.93 -19.09 9.72
C ILE A 180 5.53 -19.26 8.25
N ASN A 181 5.05 -18.19 7.59
CA ASN A 181 4.72 -18.22 6.17
C ASN A 181 5.97 -18.49 5.31
N ALA A 182 7.08 -17.85 5.62
CA ALA A 182 8.36 -18.03 4.94
C ALA A 182 8.88 -19.47 5.09
N ILE A 183 8.84 -20.04 6.30
CA ILE A 183 9.23 -21.43 6.55
C ILE A 183 8.33 -22.39 5.78
N ALA A 184 7.01 -22.23 5.86
CA ALA A 184 6.07 -23.06 5.14
C ALA A 184 6.29 -23.01 3.61
N ASN A 185 6.52 -21.82 3.07
CA ASN A 185 6.84 -21.62 1.65
C ASN A 185 8.17 -22.28 1.30
N GLY A 186 9.22 -22.10 2.10
CA GLY A 186 10.52 -22.71 1.88
C GLY A 186 10.46 -24.24 1.83
N ILE A 187 9.81 -24.88 2.83
CA ILE A 187 9.64 -26.34 2.88
C ILE A 187 8.85 -26.85 1.66
N TYR A 188 7.78 -26.16 1.30
CA TYR A 188 6.96 -26.61 0.18
C TYR A 188 7.64 -26.42 -1.17
N ALA A 189 8.57 -25.46 -1.30
CA ALA A 189 9.34 -25.25 -2.53
C ALA A 189 10.22 -26.45 -2.88
N LEU A 190 10.74 -27.17 -1.87
CA LEU A 190 11.57 -28.36 -2.07
C LEU A 190 10.86 -29.47 -2.88
N LYS A 191 9.53 -29.42 -3.01
CA LYS A 191 8.76 -30.33 -3.88
C LYS A 191 8.87 -30.00 -5.38
N TYR A 192 9.24 -28.78 -5.70
CA TYR A 192 9.25 -28.26 -7.07
C TYR A 192 10.65 -27.98 -7.61
N VAL A 193 11.56 -27.59 -6.72
CA VAL A 193 12.92 -27.19 -7.10
C VAL A 193 13.97 -27.84 -6.22
N ARG A 194 15.12 -28.12 -6.83
CA ARG A 194 16.35 -28.51 -6.12
C ARG A 194 17.33 -27.35 -6.21
N ILE A 195 17.81 -26.91 -5.04
CA ILE A 195 18.81 -25.84 -4.96
C ILE A 195 20.14 -26.40 -5.51
N SER A 196 20.70 -25.77 -6.53
CA SER A 196 21.97 -26.13 -7.13
C SER A 196 22.96 -24.99 -6.99
N LEU A 197 24.01 -25.22 -6.22
CA LEU A 197 25.10 -24.23 -6.04
C LEU A 197 26.00 -24.12 -7.29
N LYS A 198 26.09 -25.17 -8.10
CA LYS A 198 26.98 -25.24 -9.25
C LYS A 198 26.53 -24.43 -10.45
N GLU A 199 25.25 -24.08 -10.54
CA GLU A 199 24.64 -23.45 -11.70
C GLU A 199 24.14 -22.02 -11.41
N ILE A 200 24.65 -21.39 -10.35
CA ILE A 200 24.23 -20.02 -9.97
C ILE A 200 24.79 -19.00 -10.96
N ASN A 201 23.91 -18.18 -11.53
CA ASN A 201 24.30 -17.07 -12.40
C ASN A 201 23.58 -15.77 -11.98
N ILE A 202 24.05 -15.14 -10.90
CA ILE A 202 23.52 -13.87 -10.40
C ILE A 202 23.75 -12.74 -11.42
N LYS A 203 24.89 -12.74 -12.11
CA LYS A 203 25.26 -11.68 -13.06
C LYS A 203 24.19 -11.47 -14.15
N LYS A 204 23.49 -12.52 -14.56
CA LYS A 204 22.40 -12.46 -15.54
C LYS A 204 21.25 -11.57 -15.09
N TYR A 205 20.94 -11.54 -13.79
CA TYR A 205 19.72 -10.92 -13.25
C TYR A 205 19.98 -9.60 -12.51
N ILE A 206 21.22 -9.34 -12.05
CA ILE A 206 21.53 -8.22 -11.14
C ILE A 206 21.17 -6.85 -11.74
N LYS A 207 21.48 -6.59 -13.00
CA LYS A 207 21.18 -5.32 -13.67
C LYS A 207 19.66 -5.07 -13.73
N THR A 208 18.90 -6.07 -14.14
CA THR A 208 17.44 -5.98 -14.23
C THR A 208 16.81 -5.84 -12.84
N ASN A 209 17.37 -6.55 -11.83
CA ASN A 209 16.92 -6.44 -10.44
C ASN A 209 17.08 -5.03 -9.89
N ILE A 210 18.23 -4.40 -10.09
CA ILE A 210 18.50 -3.04 -9.64
C ILE A 210 17.56 -2.05 -10.33
N VAL A 211 17.40 -2.15 -11.66
CA VAL A 211 16.55 -1.23 -12.42
C VAL A 211 15.09 -1.30 -11.98
N LEU A 212 14.54 -2.51 -11.83
CA LEU A 212 13.15 -2.69 -11.37
C LEU A 212 12.97 -2.32 -9.89
N GLY A 213 13.97 -2.58 -9.05
CA GLY A 213 13.94 -2.22 -7.64
C GLY A 213 14.08 -0.72 -7.41
N MET A 214 14.80 -0.01 -8.27
CA MET A 214 15.00 1.43 -8.15
C MET A 214 13.68 2.20 -8.18
N HIS A 215 12.74 1.82 -9.06
CA HIS A 215 11.41 2.42 -9.08
C HIS A 215 10.70 2.28 -7.72
N ALA A 216 10.70 1.08 -7.14
CA ALA A 216 10.07 0.83 -5.84
C ALA A 216 10.74 1.63 -4.72
N LEU A 217 12.08 1.72 -4.71
CA LEU A 217 12.83 2.53 -3.75
C LEU A 217 12.48 4.02 -3.88
N LEU A 218 12.49 4.57 -5.09
CA LEU A 218 12.16 5.98 -5.33
C LEU A 218 10.73 6.31 -4.89
N THR A 219 9.76 5.45 -5.22
CA THR A 219 8.38 5.62 -4.79
C THR A 219 8.26 5.59 -3.26
N SER A 220 9.00 4.72 -2.58
CA SER A 220 8.99 4.65 -1.12
C SER A 220 9.51 5.93 -0.45
N MET A 221 10.39 6.69 -1.12
CA MET A 221 10.98 7.92 -0.59
C MET A 221 10.00 9.09 -0.40
N TYR A 222 8.83 9.06 -1.02
CA TYR A 222 7.80 10.06 -0.79
C TYR A 222 6.51 9.48 -0.19
N SER A 223 6.36 8.16 -0.12
CA SER A 223 5.20 7.52 0.48
C SER A 223 5.47 6.99 1.90
N SER A 224 6.51 6.19 2.08
CA SER A 224 6.79 5.48 3.35
C SER A 224 7.94 6.11 4.16
N PHE A 225 8.83 6.88 3.53
CA PHE A 225 9.96 7.53 4.18
C PHE A 225 9.54 8.50 5.28
N ASN A 226 8.39 9.15 5.11
CA ASN A 226 7.84 10.09 6.08
C ASN A 226 7.73 9.49 7.49
N ILE A 227 7.39 8.19 7.62
CA ILE A 227 7.28 7.51 8.92
C ILE A 227 8.66 7.39 9.60
N ALA A 228 9.66 6.92 8.84
CA ALA A 228 11.02 6.80 9.35
C ALA A 228 11.60 8.17 9.72
N TYR A 229 11.50 9.14 8.81
CA TYR A 229 12.02 10.49 9.01
C TYR A 229 11.38 11.18 10.21
N LEU A 230 10.05 11.12 10.31
CA LEU A 230 9.30 11.66 11.45
C LEU A 230 9.77 11.04 12.77
N GLY A 231 9.99 9.73 12.82
CA GLY A 231 10.45 9.04 14.01
C GLY A 231 11.87 9.38 14.43
N PHE A 232 12.76 9.76 13.48
CA PHE A 232 14.11 10.22 13.81
C PHE A 232 14.15 11.63 14.39
N ILE A 233 13.25 12.52 13.95
CA ILE A 233 13.35 13.95 14.31
C ILE A 233 12.29 14.41 15.32
N THR A 234 11.33 13.56 15.66
CA THR A 234 10.25 13.87 16.60
C THR A 234 10.12 12.81 17.70
N ASN A 235 8.91 12.46 18.06
CA ASN A 235 8.59 11.43 19.06
C ASN A 235 7.63 10.38 18.49
N SER A 236 7.47 9.29 19.23
CA SER A 236 6.62 8.16 18.84
C SER A 236 5.13 8.54 18.73
N THR A 237 4.64 9.48 19.53
CA THR A 237 3.24 9.93 19.48
C THR A 237 2.92 10.58 18.13
N GLU A 238 3.81 11.43 17.63
CA GLU A 238 3.66 12.05 16.30
C GLU A 238 3.66 11.00 15.17
N VAL A 239 4.54 10.00 15.27
CA VAL A 239 4.52 8.85 14.36
C VAL A 239 3.19 8.10 14.45
N GLY A 240 2.65 7.92 15.65
CA GLY A 240 1.34 7.30 15.89
C GLY A 240 0.21 8.09 15.23
N TYR A 241 0.20 9.42 15.37
CA TYR A 241 -0.80 10.29 14.72
C TYR A 241 -0.74 10.17 13.19
N TYR A 242 0.43 10.32 12.61
CA TYR A 242 0.60 10.22 11.16
C TYR A 242 0.20 8.84 10.62
N THR A 243 0.65 7.77 11.28
CA THR A 243 0.38 6.40 10.82
C THR A 243 -1.08 6.00 10.96
N THR A 244 -1.83 6.57 11.90
CA THR A 244 -3.28 6.40 11.99
C THR A 244 -3.97 6.90 10.73
N GLY A 245 -3.64 8.10 10.26
CA GLY A 245 -4.17 8.65 9.00
C GLY A 245 -3.78 7.80 7.77
N THR A 246 -2.52 7.36 7.71
CA THR A 246 -2.05 6.52 6.60
C THR A 246 -2.74 5.15 6.56
N LYS A 247 -3.06 4.55 7.71
CA LYS A 247 -3.81 3.28 7.78
C LYS A 247 -5.23 3.44 7.25
N LEU A 248 -5.95 4.50 7.66
CA LEU A 248 -7.29 4.79 7.16
C LEU A 248 -7.29 4.99 5.65
N PHE A 249 -6.38 5.82 5.15
CA PHE A 249 -6.19 6.01 3.71
C PHE A 249 -5.95 4.68 2.97
N THR A 250 -5.02 3.86 3.48
CA THR A 250 -4.64 2.59 2.83
C THR A 250 -5.82 1.63 2.70
N ILE A 251 -6.70 1.56 3.70
CA ILE A 251 -7.90 0.73 3.67
C ILE A 251 -8.85 1.21 2.57
N ILE A 252 -9.05 2.52 2.45
CA ILE A 252 -9.98 3.10 1.48
C ILE A 252 -9.46 2.95 0.06
N ILE A 253 -8.20 3.32 -0.20
CA ILE A 253 -7.62 3.26 -1.55
C ILE A 253 -7.47 1.84 -2.09
N ALA A 254 -7.39 0.83 -1.21
CA ALA A 254 -7.26 -0.56 -1.59
C ALA A 254 -8.34 -1.05 -2.56
N ILE A 255 -9.58 -0.61 -2.36
CA ILE A 255 -10.72 -0.97 -3.21
C ILE A 255 -10.47 -0.47 -4.64
N TYR A 256 -9.99 0.78 -4.77
CA TYR A 256 -9.72 1.37 -6.06
C TYR A 256 -8.48 0.77 -6.74
N THR A 257 -7.43 0.49 -5.96
CA THR A 257 -6.21 -0.18 -6.47
C THR A 257 -6.53 -1.57 -7.03
N ALA A 258 -7.42 -2.33 -6.38
CA ALA A 258 -7.89 -3.60 -6.92
C ALA A 258 -8.60 -3.43 -8.28
N PHE A 259 -9.45 -2.41 -8.41
CA PHE A 259 -10.14 -2.09 -9.66
C PHE A 259 -9.16 -1.72 -10.79
N THR A 260 -8.17 -0.86 -10.54
CA THR A 260 -7.18 -0.46 -11.55
C THR A 260 -6.32 -1.64 -12.00
N GLY A 261 -5.95 -2.53 -11.08
CA GLY A 261 -5.19 -3.74 -11.40
C GLY A 261 -5.92 -4.72 -12.33
N VAL A 262 -7.25 -4.82 -12.20
CA VAL A 262 -8.09 -5.66 -13.10
C VAL A 262 -8.16 -5.06 -14.51
N LEU A 263 -8.15 -3.75 -14.63
CA LEU A 263 -8.26 -3.07 -15.93
C LEU A 263 -6.95 -3.05 -16.73
N GLN A 264 -5.80 -3.09 -16.07
CA GLN A 264 -4.48 -3.00 -16.72
C GLN A 264 -4.27 -3.99 -17.88
N PRO A 265 -4.54 -5.32 -17.73
CA PRO A 265 -4.43 -6.26 -18.85
C PRO A 265 -5.35 -5.93 -20.01
N ARG A 266 -6.59 -5.50 -19.71
CA ARG A 266 -7.56 -5.11 -20.75
C ARG A 266 -7.07 -3.90 -21.55
N MET A 267 -6.49 -2.90 -20.87
CA MET A 267 -5.88 -1.73 -21.52
C MET A 267 -4.76 -2.12 -22.48
N SER A 268 -3.89 -3.06 -22.07
CA SER A 268 -2.81 -3.56 -22.91
C SER A 268 -3.33 -4.30 -24.15
N ILE A 269 -4.41 -5.06 -24.03
CA ILE A 269 -5.05 -5.76 -25.16
C ILE A 269 -5.64 -4.76 -26.15
N LEU A 270 -6.40 -3.75 -25.67
CA LEU A 270 -7.01 -2.75 -26.54
C LEU A 270 -5.98 -1.98 -27.37
N LEU A 271 -4.82 -1.67 -26.78
CA LEU A 271 -3.72 -1.04 -27.53
C LEU A 271 -3.08 -1.98 -28.54
N ALA A 272 -2.90 -3.26 -28.19
CA ALA A 272 -2.35 -4.27 -29.11
C ALA A 272 -3.29 -4.52 -30.31
N GLU A 273 -4.61 -4.42 -30.10
CA GLU A 273 -5.64 -4.54 -31.15
C GLU A 273 -5.89 -3.22 -31.90
N ASN A 274 -5.14 -2.14 -31.62
CA ASN A 274 -5.33 -0.80 -32.18
C ASN A 274 -6.74 -0.19 -31.96
N LYS A 275 -7.45 -0.61 -30.90
CA LYS A 275 -8.79 -0.12 -30.52
C LYS A 275 -8.71 1.15 -29.67
N LYS A 276 -8.19 2.24 -30.23
CA LYS A 276 -7.94 3.50 -29.51
C LYS A 276 -9.21 4.11 -28.91
N GLU A 277 -10.33 4.07 -29.60
CA GLU A 277 -11.61 4.65 -29.10
C GLU A 277 -12.11 3.89 -27.88
N GLU A 278 -12.07 2.54 -27.87
CA GLU A 278 -12.45 1.74 -26.71
C GLU A 278 -11.49 1.99 -25.55
N PHE A 279 -10.18 2.12 -25.82
CA PHE A 279 -9.16 2.44 -24.80
C PHE A 279 -9.46 3.78 -24.13
N ILE A 280 -9.68 4.86 -24.87
CA ILE A 280 -10.04 6.19 -24.35
C ILE A 280 -11.37 6.15 -23.60
N SER A 281 -12.38 5.48 -24.15
CA SER A 281 -13.70 5.31 -23.49
C SER A 281 -13.54 4.62 -22.11
N LEU A 282 -12.68 3.61 -22.00
CA LEU A 282 -12.47 2.90 -20.76
C LEU A 282 -11.74 3.76 -19.72
N ILE A 283 -10.80 4.62 -20.13
CA ILE A 283 -10.15 5.60 -19.26
C ILE A 283 -11.18 6.59 -18.72
N HIS A 284 -12.04 7.16 -19.56
CA HIS A 284 -13.09 8.07 -19.11
C HIS A 284 -14.06 7.40 -18.10
N LYS A 285 -14.38 6.12 -18.30
CA LYS A 285 -15.17 5.35 -17.33
C LYS A 285 -14.41 5.18 -16.00
N SER A 286 -13.10 4.87 -16.04
CA SER A 286 -12.27 4.77 -14.84
C SER A 286 -12.23 6.09 -14.05
N ILE A 287 -12.09 7.23 -14.76
CA ILE A 287 -12.14 8.57 -14.16
C ILE A 287 -13.51 8.84 -13.53
N THR A 288 -14.59 8.50 -14.21
CA THR A 288 -15.94 8.70 -13.68
C THR A 288 -16.19 7.86 -12.42
N ILE A 289 -15.74 6.60 -12.41
CA ILE A 289 -15.84 5.73 -11.24
C ILE A 289 -15.04 6.31 -10.08
N LEU A 290 -13.78 6.72 -10.34
CA LEU A 290 -12.92 7.34 -9.33
C LEU A 290 -13.60 8.56 -8.69
N LEU A 291 -14.05 9.51 -9.51
CA LEU A 291 -14.68 10.74 -9.02
C LEU A 291 -15.96 10.46 -8.22
N THR A 292 -16.78 9.54 -8.70
CA THR A 292 -18.03 9.15 -8.03
C THR A 292 -17.77 8.53 -6.65
N MET A 293 -16.67 7.81 -6.48
CA MET A 293 -16.32 7.20 -5.20
C MET A 293 -15.48 8.13 -4.30
N SER A 294 -14.46 8.78 -4.86
CA SER A 294 -13.48 9.53 -4.05
C SER A 294 -14.07 10.80 -3.44
N ILE A 295 -14.82 11.59 -4.20
CA ILE A 295 -15.31 12.89 -3.71
C ILE A 295 -16.20 12.75 -2.47
N PRO A 296 -17.26 11.91 -2.45
CA PRO A 296 -18.08 11.76 -1.24
C PRO A 296 -17.30 11.13 -0.08
N ILE A 297 -16.36 10.21 -0.35
CA ILE A 297 -15.54 9.60 0.70
C ILE A 297 -14.59 10.65 1.32
N ILE A 298 -13.98 11.52 0.51
CA ILE A 298 -13.12 12.60 1.01
C ILE A 298 -13.94 13.56 1.88
N ILE A 299 -15.09 14.00 1.40
CA ILE A 299 -15.98 14.91 2.14
C ILE A 299 -16.39 14.28 3.47
N PHE A 300 -16.90 13.05 3.44
CA PHE A 300 -17.31 12.30 4.63
C PHE A 300 -16.18 12.14 5.62
N SER A 301 -15.01 11.65 5.16
CA SER A 301 -13.87 11.40 6.03
C SER A 301 -13.23 12.67 6.58
N CYS A 302 -13.17 13.76 5.82
CA CYS A 302 -12.63 15.03 6.31
C CYS A 302 -13.54 15.69 7.37
N ILE A 303 -14.87 15.65 7.19
CA ILE A 303 -15.81 16.26 8.14
C ILE A 303 -15.90 15.44 9.44
N LEU A 304 -15.93 14.12 9.33
CA LEU A 304 -16.13 13.21 10.46
C LEU A 304 -14.85 12.54 10.93
N THR A 305 -13.69 13.11 10.60
CA THR A 305 -12.37 12.53 10.92
C THR A 305 -12.24 12.20 12.42
N SER A 306 -12.64 13.10 13.30
CA SER A 306 -12.55 12.90 14.75
C SER A 306 -13.36 11.69 15.22
N ASP A 307 -14.59 11.54 14.70
CA ASP A 307 -15.45 10.41 15.06
C ASP A 307 -14.92 9.09 14.51
N ILE A 308 -14.41 9.11 13.26
CA ILE A 308 -13.79 7.94 12.62
C ILE A 308 -12.56 7.49 13.42
N ILE A 309 -11.68 8.42 13.78
CA ILE A 309 -10.48 8.12 14.58
C ILE A 309 -10.86 7.57 15.93
N TYR A 310 -11.83 8.20 16.62
CA TYR A 310 -12.29 7.73 17.93
C TYR A 310 -12.88 6.32 17.86
N ILE A 311 -13.70 6.01 16.84
CA ILE A 311 -14.28 4.66 16.68
C ILE A 311 -13.22 3.62 16.32
N ILE A 312 -12.21 3.98 15.53
CA ILE A 312 -11.19 3.04 15.13
C ILE A 312 -10.10 2.90 16.19
N SER A 313 -9.59 4.02 16.69
CA SER A 313 -8.39 4.03 17.56
C SER A 313 -8.66 4.32 19.02
N GLY A 314 -9.82 4.87 19.36
CA GLY A 314 -10.16 5.26 20.74
C GLY A 314 -9.68 6.65 21.12
N SER A 315 -9.67 6.94 22.43
CA SER A 315 -9.14 8.18 23.01
C SER A 315 -7.61 8.24 22.91
N GLY A 316 -7.06 9.47 22.95
CA GLY A 316 -5.61 9.71 22.89
C GLY A 316 -5.06 9.82 21.44
N TYR A 317 -5.94 9.73 20.43
CA TYR A 317 -5.59 9.87 19.02
C TYR A 317 -6.08 11.17 18.37
N GLU A 318 -6.51 12.14 19.18
CA GLU A 318 -7.10 13.41 18.74
C GLU A 318 -6.14 14.18 17.81
N GLY A 319 -4.82 14.12 18.10
CA GLY A 319 -3.77 14.74 17.26
C GLY A 319 -3.65 14.15 15.86
N ALA A 320 -4.22 12.96 15.61
CA ALA A 320 -4.26 12.37 14.27
C ALA A 320 -5.32 13.01 13.35
N THR A 321 -6.22 13.86 13.88
CA THR A 321 -7.32 14.44 13.10
C THR A 321 -6.82 15.28 11.93
N VAL A 322 -5.96 16.26 12.19
CA VAL A 322 -5.45 17.17 11.14
C VAL A 322 -4.58 16.43 10.11
N PRO A 323 -3.59 15.60 10.50
CA PRO A 323 -2.85 14.79 9.55
C PRO A 323 -3.75 13.93 8.66
N THR A 324 -4.80 13.31 9.24
CA THR A 324 -5.74 12.47 8.48
C THR A 324 -6.54 13.31 7.48
N GLN A 325 -7.05 14.48 7.86
CA GLN A 325 -7.76 15.39 6.95
C GLN A 325 -6.90 15.80 5.75
N ILE A 326 -5.61 16.04 5.96
CA ILE A 326 -4.65 16.37 4.88
C ILE A 326 -4.38 15.15 3.99
N ILE A 327 -4.37 13.94 4.54
CA ILE A 327 -4.12 12.70 3.81
C ILE A 327 -5.33 12.27 2.95
N MET A 328 -6.57 12.50 3.38
CA MET A 328 -7.76 12.00 2.68
C MET A 328 -7.88 12.43 1.21
N PRO A 329 -7.54 13.67 0.77
CA PRO A 329 -7.51 14.05 -0.64
C PRO A 329 -6.63 13.17 -1.53
N LEU A 330 -5.63 12.48 -0.96
CA LEU A 330 -4.80 11.52 -1.69
C LEU A 330 -5.62 10.36 -2.30
N ILE A 331 -6.82 10.09 -1.82
CA ILE A 331 -7.72 9.09 -2.42
C ILE A 331 -8.00 9.43 -3.88
N PHE A 332 -8.24 10.71 -4.19
CA PHE A 332 -8.42 11.17 -5.57
C PHE A 332 -7.08 11.28 -6.30
N ILE A 333 -6.07 11.89 -5.69
CA ILE A 333 -4.77 12.17 -6.31
C ILE A 333 -4.08 10.87 -6.72
N ILE A 334 -3.87 9.94 -5.79
CA ILE A 334 -3.24 8.64 -6.07
C ILE A 334 -4.16 7.77 -6.94
N GLY A 335 -5.47 7.83 -6.72
CA GLY A 335 -6.43 7.13 -7.59
C GLY A 335 -6.34 7.57 -9.04
N TYR A 336 -6.21 8.87 -9.31
CA TYR A 336 -6.06 9.40 -10.65
C TYR A 336 -4.67 9.11 -11.23
N GLU A 337 -3.62 9.22 -10.43
CA GLU A 337 -2.27 8.82 -10.83
C GLU A 337 -2.22 7.34 -11.25
N GLN A 338 -2.89 6.44 -10.53
CA GLN A 338 -2.99 5.04 -10.93
C GLN A 338 -3.64 4.86 -12.30
N ILE A 339 -4.62 5.69 -12.68
CA ILE A 339 -5.16 5.68 -14.05
C ILE A 339 -4.06 6.07 -15.03
N LEU A 340 -3.36 7.17 -14.79
CA LEU A 340 -2.33 7.68 -15.69
C LEU A 340 -1.14 6.71 -15.84
N VAL A 341 -0.65 6.18 -14.72
CA VAL A 341 0.54 5.31 -14.72
C VAL A 341 0.19 3.88 -15.09
N ILE A 342 -0.78 3.25 -14.39
CA ILE A 342 -1.07 1.82 -14.55
C ILE A 342 -1.91 1.54 -15.80
N GLN A 343 -2.91 2.38 -16.11
CA GLN A 343 -3.83 2.13 -17.22
C GLN A 343 -3.38 2.79 -18.53
N VAL A 344 -2.48 3.81 -18.49
CA VAL A 344 -2.03 4.51 -19.71
C VAL A 344 -0.53 4.31 -19.96
N LEU A 345 0.36 4.82 -19.12
CA LEU A 345 1.81 4.82 -19.38
C LEU A 345 2.39 3.40 -19.41
N THR A 346 1.95 2.50 -18.53
CA THR A 346 2.44 1.12 -18.49
C THR A 346 2.04 0.32 -19.76
N PRO A 347 0.77 0.30 -20.21
CA PRO A 347 0.41 -0.32 -21.47
C PRO A 347 1.11 0.30 -22.69
N LEU A 348 1.36 1.61 -22.68
CA LEU A 348 2.13 2.31 -23.72
C LEU A 348 3.65 2.04 -23.64
N LYS A 349 4.13 1.27 -22.65
CA LYS A 349 5.55 0.94 -22.40
C LYS A 349 6.43 2.19 -22.22
N LYS A 350 5.90 3.21 -21.52
CA LYS A 350 6.61 4.46 -21.26
C LYS A 350 7.38 4.42 -19.92
N ASP A 351 8.16 3.36 -19.71
CA ASP A 351 8.88 3.09 -18.45
C ASP A 351 9.81 4.25 -18.03
N LYS A 352 10.41 4.97 -19.02
CA LYS A 352 11.25 6.14 -18.74
C LYS A 352 10.45 7.28 -18.10
N ALA A 353 9.22 7.53 -18.55
CA ALA A 353 8.34 8.54 -17.97
C ALA A 353 7.95 8.16 -16.55
N ILE A 354 7.63 6.89 -16.30
CA ILE A 354 7.30 6.37 -14.97
C ILE A 354 8.49 6.54 -14.02
N LEU A 355 9.71 6.25 -14.47
CA LEU A 355 10.92 6.43 -13.66
C LEU A 355 11.17 7.91 -13.33
N ILE A 356 11.04 8.82 -14.31
CA ILE A 356 11.19 10.26 -14.08
C ILE A 356 10.15 10.75 -13.05
N ASN A 357 8.90 10.29 -13.14
CA ASN A 357 7.87 10.57 -12.14
C ASN A 357 8.33 10.20 -10.73
N SER A 358 8.86 9.00 -10.55
CA SER A 358 9.34 8.54 -9.24
C SER A 358 10.52 9.35 -8.73
N ILE A 359 11.43 9.79 -9.61
CA ILE A 359 12.56 10.65 -9.26
C ILE A 359 12.05 12.02 -8.79
N ILE A 360 11.11 12.61 -9.51
CA ILE A 360 10.51 13.91 -9.14
C ILE A 360 9.84 13.81 -7.77
N GLY A 361 9.04 12.75 -7.54
CA GLY A 361 8.41 12.48 -6.25
C GLY A 361 9.43 12.33 -5.11
N ALA A 362 10.51 11.55 -5.35
CA ALA A 362 11.56 11.31 -4.35
C ALA A 362 12.30 12.62 -3.97
N ILE A 363 12.69 13.44 -4.95
CA ILE A 363 13.37 14.72 -4.70
C ILE A 363 12.44 15.66 -3.92
N THR A 364 11.18 15.77 -4.33
CA THR A 364 10.18 16.60 -3.63
C THR A 364 9.95 16.10 -2.21
N GLY A 365 9.74 14.78 -2.03
CA GLY A 365 9.49 14.21 -0.71
C GLY A 365 10.65 14.41 0.25
N ILE A 366 11.89 14.16 -0.17
CA ILE A 366 13.08 14.37 0.66
C ILE A 366 13.25 15.86 0.98
N GLY A 367 13.16 16.74 -0.03
CA GLY A 367 13.35 18.18 0.15
C GLY A 367 12.33 18.78 1.13
N LEU A 368 11.05 18.42 0.98
CA LEU A 368 10.00 18.90 1.88
C LEU A 368 10.10 18.28 3.28
N ASN A 369 10.51 17.02 3.42
CA ASN A 369 10.74 16.43 4.75
C ASN A 369 11.76 17.26 5.54
N ILE A 370 12.89 17.60 4.93
CA ILE A 370 13.95 18.40 5.56
C ILE A 370 13.44 19.81 5.88
N ALA A 371 12.62 20.40 5.01
CA ALA A 371 12.19 21.79 5.14
C ALA A 371 11.13 22.02 6.23
N ILE A 372 10.14 21.11 6.36
CA ILE A 372 8.93 21.43 7.15
C ILE A 372 8.59 20.46 8.28
N VAL A 373 9.07 19.20 8.24
CA VAL A 373 8.58 18.18 9.19
C VAL A 373 9.07 18.46 10.61
N LYS A 374 10.24 19.05 10.79
CA LYS A 374 10.75 19.41 12.13
C LYS A 374 9.83 20.40 12.84
N GLU A 375 9.25 21.35 12.12
CA GLU A 375 8.38 22.40 12.69
C GLU A 375 6.91 21.95 12.79
N LEU A 376 6.43 21.20 11.78
CA LEU A 376 5.01 20.84 11.66
C LEU A 376 4.71 19.39 12.08
N LEU A 377 5.70 18.62 12.50
CA LEU A 377 5.58 17.26 13.05
C LEU A 377 4.75 16.33 12.13
N SER A 378 3.77 15.62 12.67
CA SER A 378 2.87 14.73 11.92
C SER A 378 2.05 15.44 10.84
N ILE A 379 1.68 16.69 11.08
CA ILE A 379 1.03 17.55 10.08
C ILE A 379 1.98 17.81 8.91
N GLY A 380 3.25 18.10 9.21
CA GLY A 380 4.29 18.27 8.20
C GLY A 380 4.46 17.06 7.32
N SER A 381 4.53 15.86 7.91
CA SER A 381 4.61 14.61 7.15
C SER A 381 3.39 14.37 6.24
N ALA A 382 2.20 14.75 6.69
CA ALA A 382 0.98 14.68 5.87
C ALA A 382 1.03 15.65 4.68
N ILE A 383 1.50 16.89 4.90
CA ILE A 383 1.71 17.91 3.85
C ILE A 383 2.77 17.45 2.85
N VAL A 384 3.88 16.86 3.33
CA VAL A 384 4.93 16.30 2.46
C VAL A 384 4.37 15.26 1.52
N TRP A 385 3.60 14.30 2.05
CA TRP A 385 3.01 13.24 1.23
C TRP A 385 2.03 13.82 0.21
N LEU A 386 1.10 14.67 0.64
CA LEU A 386 0.13 15.33 -0.24
C LEU A 386 0.81 16.12 -1.36
N SER A 387 1.82 16.94 -1.02
CA SER A 387 2.53 17.79 -1.98
C SER A 387 3.35 16.96 -2.97
N SER A 388 4.02 15.91 -2.49
CA SER A 388 4.80 15.00 -3.35
C SER A 388 3.92 14.31 -4.37
N GLU A 389 2.78 13.75 -3.94
CA GLU A 389 1.84 13.06 -4.83
C GLU A 389 1.16 14.03 -5.82
N LEU A 390 0.90 15.27 -5.41
CA LEU A 390 0.41 16.31 -6.33
C LEU A 390 1.42 16.60 -7.46
N ILE A 391 2.68 16.73 -7.12
CA ILE A 391 3.74 16.99 -8.10
C ILE A 391 3.96 15.78 -9.01
N VAL A 392 3.91 14.55 -8.46
CA VAL A 392 3.95 13.30 -9.25
C VAL A 392 2.75 13.22 -10.19
N LEU A 393 1.54 13.56 -9.73
CA LEU A 393 0.34 13.61 -10.56
C LEU A 393 0.47 14.60 -11.71
N ILE A 394 0.97 15.83 -11.45
CA ILE A 394 1.19 16.86 -12.49
C ILE A 394 2.18 16.34 -13.53
N SER A 395 3.28 15.73 -13.08
CA SER A 395 4.29 15.14 -13.96
C SER A 395 3.72 13.97 -14.78
N ALA A 396 2.94 13.07 -14.17
CA ALA A 396 2.27 11.97 -14.86
C ALA A 396 1.30 12.49 -15.93
N GLN A 397 0.51 13.50 -15.59
CA GLN A 397 -0.42 14.12 -16.54
C GLN A 397 0.31 14.77 -17.71
N TYR A 398 1.42 15.45 -17.45
CA TYR A 398 2.27 16.02 -18.50
C TYR A 398 2.74 14.94 -19.48
N PHE A 399 3.28 13.81 -18.99
CA PHE A 399 3.69 12.72 -19.88
C PHE A 399 2.50 12.10 -20.62
N VAL A 400 1.36 11.90 -19.97
CA VAL A 400 0.18 11.34 -20.63
C VAL A 400 -0.31 12.25 -21.76
N THR A 401 -0.35 13.56 -21.58
CA THR A 401 -0.74 14.51 -22.64
C THR A 401 0.25 14.55 -23.80
N GLN A 402 1.52 14.23 -23.57
CA GLN A 402 2.50 14.12 -24.67
C GLN A 402 2.30 12.88 -25.55
N TYR A 403 1.77 11.78 -24.96
CA TYR A 403 1.63 10.51 -25.68
C TYR A 403 0.18 10.21 -26.10
N THR A 404 -0.77 10.94 -25.57
CA THR A 404 -2.21 10.73 -25.80
C THR A 404 -2.96 12.07 -25.81
N GLU A 405 -4.22 12.07 -26.25
CA GLU A 405 -5.11 13.25 -26.20
C GLU A 405 -5.85 13.39 -24.84
N ILE A 406 -5.43 12.62 -23.82
CA ILE A 406 -6.10 12.58 -22.51
C ILE A 406 -5.61 13.76 -21.67
N SER A 407 -6.49 14.72 -21.45
CA SER A 407 -6.24 15.88 -20.58
C SER A 407 -6.87 15.69 -19.20
N PHE A 408 -6.42 16.50 -18.22
CA PHE A 408 -6.99 16.49 -16.88
C PHE A 408 -8.50 16.88 -16.93
N PRO A 409 -9.39 16.13 -16.27
CA PRO A 409 -10.84 16.29 -16.41
C PRO A 409 -11.40 17.42 -15.53
N PHE A 410 -10.90 18.65 -15.62
CA PHE A 410 -11.31 19.78 -14.79
C PHE A 410 -12.81 19.96 -14.69
N LYS A 411 -13.51 19.94 -15.83
CA LYS A 411 -14.96 20.13 -15.87
C LYS A 411 -15.71 19.05 -15.09
N GLN A 412 -15.21 17.79 -15.16
CA GLN A 412 -15.83 16.67 -14.44
C GLN A 412 -15.57 16.77 -12.94
N VAL A 413 -14.33 17.12 -12.54
CA VAL A 413 -13.95 17.32 -11.13
C VAL A 413 -14.78 18.42 -10.50
N ILE A 414 -14.85 19.60 -11.12
CA ILE A 414 -15.66 20.72 -10.61
C ILE A 414 -17.13 20.33 -10.51
N LYS A 415 -17.68 19.71 -11.56
CA LYS A 415 -19.07 19.24 -11.55
C LYS A 415 -19.34 18.29 -10.39
N GLU A 416 -18.46 17.32 -10.14
CA GLU A 416 -18.64 16.37 -9.05
C GLU A 416 -18.53 17.07 -7.68
N ILE A 417 -17.60 17.99 -7.50
CA ILE A 417 -17.49 18.77 -6.26
C ILE A 417 -18.80 19.54 -6.03
N LEU A 418 -19.31 20.27 -7.04
CA LEU A 418 -20.55 21.04 -6.93
C LEU A 418 -21.76 20.16 -6.58
N ILE A 419 -21.84 18.96 -7.13
CA ILE A 419 -22.91 17.99 -6.83
C ILE A 419 -22.90 17.60 -5.34
N TYR A 420 -21.72 17.50 -4.70
CA TYR A 420 -21.61 17.06 -3.31
C TYR A 420 -21.54 18.21 -2.29
N ILE A 421 -21.59 19.49 -2.70
CA ILE A 421 -21.69 20.64 -1.77
C ILE A 421 -22.89 20.52 -0.82
N PRO A 422 -24.14 20.17 -1.28
CA PRO A 422 -25.26 20.03 -0.36
C PRO A 422 -25.04 18.93 0.68
N LEU A 423 -24.40 17.82 0.28
CA LEU A 423 -24.03 16.77 1.22
C LEU A 423 -23.02 17.28 2.26
N ALA A 424 -21.98 18.00 1.81
CA ALA A 424 -20.99 18.58 2.71
C ALA A 424 -21.63 19.53 3.73
N ALA A 425 -22.51 20.41 3.27
CA ALA A 425 -23.25 21.33 4.15
C ALA A 425 -24.11 20.57 5.18
N LEU A 426 -24.82 19.54 4.76
CA LEU A 426 -25.64 18.71 5.64
C LEU A 426 -24.77 17.98 6.69
N LEU A 427 -23.68 17.36 6.28
CA LEU A 427 -22.76 16.66 7.21
C LEU A 427 -22.11 17.63 8.21
N LEU A 428 -21.70 18.82 7.74
CA LEU A 428 -21.18 19.87 8.63
C LEU A 428 -22.23 20.34 9.64
N THR A 429 -23.46 20.56 9.20
CA THR A 429 -24.56 20.95 10.09
C THR A 429 -24.81 19.89 11.16
N ILE A 430 -24.86 18.61 10.79
CA ILE A 430 -25.02 17.50 11.74
C ILE A 430 -23.83 17.47 12.71
N ASN A 431 -22.62 17.65 12.22
CA ASN A 431 -21.41 17.60 13.05
C ASN A 431 -21.36 18.76 14.08
N ILE A 432 -21.82 19.96 13.71
CA ILE A 432 -21.80 21.14 14.58
C ILE A 432 -22.96 21.11 15.60
N TYR A 433 -24.18 20.79 15.17
CA TYR A 433 -25.42 20.93 15.96
C TYR A 433 -25.91 19.64 16.61
N ARG A 434 -25.09 18.57 16.64
CA ARG A 434 -25.48 17.31 17.29
C ARG A 434 -25.77 17.53 18.79
N PRO A 435 -26.96 17.12 19.28
CA PRO A 435 -27.38 17.41 20.66
C PRO A 435 -26.63 16.59 21.72
N THR A 436 -26.11 15.44 21.36
CA THR A 436 -25.32 14.54 22.22
C THR A 436 -24.12 14.02 21.47
N TYR A 437 -22.96 14.03 22.14
CA TYR A 437 -21.76 13.45 21.54
C TYR A 437 -21.78 11.92 21.61
N ASN A 438 -22.30 11.30 20.57
CA ASN A 438 -22.22 9.85 20.38
C ASN A 438 -21.62 9.55 19.00
N PRO A 439 -20.31 9.28 18.90
CA PRO A 439 -19.62 9.05 17.63
C PRO A 439 -20.22 7.89 16.80
N TYR A 440 -20.65 6.82 17.48
CA TYR A 440 -21.24 5.65 16.81
C TYR A 440 -22.55 6.00 16.11
N LEU A 441 -23.45 6.70 16.83
CA LEU A 441 -24.74 7.14 16.25
C LEU A 441 -24.51 8.15 15.14
N THR A 442 -23.61 9.11 15.34
CA THR A 442 -23.25 10.11 14.33
C THR A 442 -22.76 9.46 13.05
N LEU A 443 -21.80 8.53 13.13
CA LEU A 443 -21.29 7.85 11.93
C LEU A 443 -22.35 6.96 11.27
N LEU A 444 -23.19 6.28 12.03
CA LEU A 444 -24.26 5.46 11.48
C LEU A 444 -25.29 6.30 10.69
N LEU A 445 -25.73 7.42 11.27
CA LEU A 445 -26.69 8.33 10.61
C LEU A 445 -26.05 9.00 9.40
N THR A 446 -24.86 9.57 9.52
CA THR A 446 -24.19 10.28 8.44
C THR A 446 -23.74 9.38 7.31
N SER A 447 -23.33 8.13 7.60
CA SER A 447 -23.03 7.14 6.55
C SER A 447 -24.29 6.73 5.78
N SER A 448 -25.41 6.53 6.48
CA SER A 448 -26.70 6.21 5.86
C SER A 448 -27.18 7.37 4.96
N ILE A 449 -27.06 8.61 5.43
CA ILE A 449 -27.39 9.82 4.65
C ILE A 449 -26.49 9.91 3.41
N THR A 450 -25.18 9.70 3.59
CA THR A 450 -24.22 9.76 2.49
C THR A 450 -24.52 8.70 1.42
N LEU A 451 -24.79 7.47 1.83
CA LEU A 451 -25.18 6.39 0.90
C LEU A 451 -26.48 6.72 0.15
N LEU A 452 -27.49 7.17 0.89
CA LEU A 452 -28.77 7.57 0.28
C LEU A 452 -28.57 8.70 -0.73
N TYR A 453 -27.78 9.72 -0.39
CA TYR A 453 -27.47 10.83 -1.28
C TYR A 453 -26.77 10.36 -2.55
N ILE A 454 -25.76 9.49 -2.43
CA ILE A 454 -25.06 8.89 -3.58
C ILE A 454 -26.05 8.14 -4.48
N VAL A 455 -26.92 7.31 -3.91
CA VAL A 455 -27.93 6.55 -4.66
C VAL A 455 -28.88 7.48 -5.41
N LEU A 456 -29.39 8.53 -4.76
CA LEU A 456 -30.30 9.47 -5.36
C LEU A 456 -29.67 10.25 -6.53
N VAL A 457 -28.48 10.79 -6.32
CA VAL A 457 -27.76 11.61 -7.31
C VAL A 457 -27.22 10.78 -8.46
N LYS A 458 -26.76 9.55 -8.18
CA LYS A 458 -26.12 8.66 -9.16
C LYS A 458 -27.03 7.52 -9.63
N LYS A 459 -28.33 7.58 -9.40
CA LYS A 459 -29.31 6.54 -9.78
C LYS A 459 -29.10 6.00 -11.21
N ARG A 460 -28.94 6.89 -12.20
CA ARG A 460 -28.69 6.52 -13.60
C ARG A 460 -27.38 5.79 -13.79
N PHE A 461 -26.32 6.21 -13.11
CA PHE A 461 -24.97 5.61 -13.19
C PHE A 461 -24.94 4.24 -12.53
N ILE A 462 -25.53 4.11 -11.34
CA ILE A 462 -25.65 2.85 -10.60
C ILE A 462 -26.46 1.82 -11.39
N THR A 463 -27.60 2.24 -11.97
CA THR A 463 -28.42 1.37 -12.83
C THR A 463 -27.65 0.90 -14.06
N PHE A 464 -26.79 1.76 -14.63
CA PHE A 464 -25.95 1.41 -15.78
C PHE A 464 -24.90 0.36 -15.41
N ILE A 465 -24.23 0.48 -14.24
CA ILE A 465 -23.26 -0.50 -13.76
C ILE A 465 -23.93 -1.86 -13.52
N ILE A 466 -25.07 -1.87 -12.83
CA ILE A 466 -25.80 -3.11 -12.49
C ILE A 466 -26.33 -3.82 -13.75
N LYS A 467 -26.85 -3.07 -14.74
CA LYS A 467 -27.43 -3.66 -15.96
C LYS A 467 -26.39 -4.16 -16.96
N LYS A 468 -25.17 -3.64 -16.96
CA LYS A 468 -24.14 -3.98 -17.98
C LYS A 468 -23.10 -4.97 -17.49
N GLN A 469 -23.23 -5.55 -16.28
CA GLN A 469 -22.21 -6.44 -15.72
C GLN A 469 -20.82 -6.08 -16.30
N LEU A 470 -20.05 -5.33 -15.55
CA LEU A 470 -18.67 -4.99 -15.94
C LEU A 470 -17.91 -6.17 -16.54
#